data_0e53e33e6433fdbdbe3579bfba7961e5
#
_entry.id   0e53e33e6433fdbdbe3579bfba7961e5
#
_cell.length_a   1.000
_cell.length_b   1.000
_cell.length_c   1.000
_cell.angle_alpha   90.00
_cell.angle_beta   90.00
_cell.angle_gamma   90.00
#
_symmetry.space_group_name_H-M   'P 1'
#
loop_
_entity.id
_entity.type
_entity.pdbx_description
1 polymer ?
#
loop_
_entity_poly.entity_id
_entity_poly.type
_entity_poly.pdbx_seq_one_letter_code
_entity_poly.pdbx_strand_id
1 'polypeptide(L)'
;FIPHMKSQKNGKIAVISSIASFRGLPHHSAYSGSKAAVRNICQGWQSALKKHRVSVTAVCPGFIKSEMTDSNNFYMPFLMNTDVAANKIIRAVDRRKKVYIFPWQMRLLAIPILKYAPDWIINKFSL
;
A
#
# COMPACT_ATOMS: atom_id res chain seq x y z
N PHE A 1 -1.76 5.22 21.37
CA PHE A 1 -3.08 4.90 20.77
C PHE A 1 -3.43 3.41 20.91
N ILE A 2 -2.54 2.47 20.57
CA ILE A 2 -2.84 1.03 20.58
C ILE A 2 -3.33 0.51 21.94
N PRO A 3 -2.72 0.84 23.10
CA PRO A 3 -3.24 0.42 24.41
C PRO A 3 -4.68 0.86 24.66
N HIS A 4 -5.00 2.10 24.29
CA HIS A 4 -6.35 2.65 24.41
C HIS A 4 -7.35 1.93 23.50
N MET A 5 -6.99 1.67 22.25
CA MET A 5 -7.82 0.88 21.31
C MET A 5 -8.07 -0.55 21.83
N LYS A 6 -7.06 -1.16 22.48
CA LYS A 6 -7.19 -2.49 23.09
C LYS A 6 -8.15 -2.48 24.26
N SER A 7 -8.07 -1.48 25.15
CA SER A 7 -8.97 -1.36 26.31
C SER A 7 -10.41 -1.15 25.89
N GLN A 8 -10.65 -0.34 24.86
CA GLN A 8 -11.98 -0.10 24.29
C GLN A 8 -12.50 -1.25 23.42
N LYS A 9 -11.66 -2.24 23.10
CA LYS A 9 -11.98 -3.31 22.13
C LYS A 9 -12.50 -2.78 20.81
N ASN A 10 -12.01 -1.63 20.38
CA ASN A 10 -12.35 -0.98 19.12
C ASN A 10 -11.21 -0.09 18.64
N GLY A 11 -10.89 -0.18 17.37
CA GLY A 11 -9.88 0.66 16.73
C GLY A 11 -9.69 0.32 15.26
N LYS A 12 -9.25 1.33 14.52
CA LYS A 12 -8.89 1.19 13.11
C LYS A 12 -7.55 1.89 12.88
N ILE A 13 -6.59 1.17 12.34
CA ILE A 13 -5.26 1.67 12.00
C ILE A 13 -5.08 1.55 10.50
N ALA A 14 -4.75 2.64 9.84
CA ALA A 14 -4.36 2.67 8.45
C ALA A 14 -2.87 2.98 8.34
N VAL A 15 -2.15 2.20 7.56
CA VAL A 15 -0.72 2.44 7.32
C VAL A 15 -0.49 2.50 5.81
N ILE A 16 0.10 3.60 5.36
CA ILE A 16 0.32 3.87 3.95
C ILE A 16 1.62 3.21 3.49
N SER A 17 1.45 2.12 2.75
CA SER A 17 2.52 1.42 2.03
C SER A 17 2.53 1.87 0.55
N SER A 18 2.76 0.96 -0.38
CA SER A 18 2.77 1.19 -1.83
C SER A 18 2.62 -0.13 -2.58
N ILE A 19 2.21 -0.09 -3.84
CA ILE A 19 2.36 -1.24 -4.75
C ILE A 19 3.83 -1.65 -4.91
N ALA A 20 4.77 -0.71 -4.81
CA ALA A 20 6.21 -0.98 -4.79
C ALA A 20 6.66 -1.91 -3.64
N SER A 21 5.82 -2.13 -2.63
CA SER A 21 6.11 -3.05 -1.51
C SER A 21 6.08 -4.53 -1.90
N PHE A 22 5.66 -4.85 -3.11
CA PHE A 22 5.52 -6.25 -3.55
C PHE A 22 6.76 -6.80 -4.24
N ARG A 23 7.71 -5.93 -4.60
CA ARG A 23 9.02 -6.30 -5.16
C ARG A 23 10.03 -5.18 -4.98
N GLY A 24 11.32 -5.54 -4.85
CA GLY A 24 12.42 -4.58 -4.98
C GLY A 24 12.47 -4.06 -6.41
N LEU A 25 12.41 -2.74 -6.59
CA LEU A 25 12.47 -2.09 -7.89
C LEU A 25 13.88 -1.55 -8.13
N PRO A 26 14.48 -1.75 -9.33
CA PRO A 26 15.73 -1.12 -9.70
C PRO A 26 15.66 0.40 -9.47
N HIS A 27 16.75 1.00 -9.04
CA HIS A 27 16.87 2.42 -8.68
C HIS A 27 15.98 2.91 -7.51
N HIS A 28 14.99 2.10 -7.08
CA HIS A 28 14.08 2.42 -5.97
C HIS A 28 14.07 1.36 -4.87
N SER A 29 15.15 0.58 -4.72
CA SER A 29 15.21 -0.55 -3.78
C SER A 29 15.02 -0.15 -2.32
N ALA A 30 15.61 0.97 -1.89
CA ALA A 30 15.42 1.50 -0.53
C ALA A 30 13.95 1.86 -0.25
N TYR A 31 13.29 2.54 -1.19
CA TYR A 31 11.87 2.85 -1.10
C TYR A 31 11.02 1.58 -1.06
N SER A 32 11.21 0.66 -1.99
CA SER A 32 10.50 -0.62 -2.05
C SER A 32 10.69 -1.43 -0.77
N GLY A 33 11.92 -1.50 -0.28
CA GLY A 33 12.26 -2.19 0.97
C GLY A 33 11.55 -1.58 2.18
N SER A 34 11.56 -0.25 2.31
CA SER A 34 10.86 0.45 3.39
C SER A 34 9.34 0.18 3.36
N LYS A 35 8.73 0.22 2.19
CA LYS A 35 7.29 -0.04 2.02
C LYS A 35 6.94 -1.52 2.21
N ALA A 36 7.83 -2.44 1.87
CA ALA A 36 7.68 -3.87 2.17
C ALA A 36 7.74 -4.14 3.68
N ALA A 37 8.68 -3.53 4.39
CA ALA A 37 8.77 -3.63 5.84
C ALA A 37 7.48 -3.15 6.52
N VAL A 38 6.97 -1.98 6.14
CA VAL A 38 5.71 -1.42 6.64
C VAL A 38 4.54 -2.38 6.40
N ARG A 39 4.41 -2.96 5.21
CA ARG A 39 3.35 -3.91 4.88
C ARG A 39 3.46 -5.18 5.71
N ASN A 40 4.67 -5.67 5.95
CA ASN A 40 4.91 -6.87 6.76
C ASN A 40 4.58 -6.64 8.24
N ILE A 41 4.94 -5.48 8.79
CA ILE A 41 4.56 -5.07 10.16
C ILE A 41 3.03 -5.07 10.30
N CYS A 42 2.31 -4.54 9.30
CA CYS A 42 0.84 -4.56 9.31
C CYS A 42 0.28 -5.97 9.41
N GLN A 43 0.86 -6.97 8.73
CA GLN A 43 0.43 -8.36 8.83
C GLN A 43 0.58 -8.91 10.25
N GLY A 44 1.71 -8.64 10.91
CA GLY A 44 1.93 -9.02 12.31
C GLY A 44 0.89 -8.37 13.23
N TRP A 45 0.65 -7.08 13.08
CA TRP A 45 -0.35 -6.36 13.87
C TRP A 45 -1.78 -6.82 13.61
N GLN A 46 -2.14 -7.17 12.38
CA GLN A 46 -3.46 -7.74 12.06
C GLN A 46 -3.74 -9.00 12.89
N SER A 47 -2.75 -9.87 13.03
CA SER A 47 -2.87 -11.08 13.84
C SER A 47 -2.91 -10.77 15.34
N ALA A 48 -1.98 -9.95 15.82
CA ALA A 48 -1.83 -9.64 17.24
C ALA A 48 -3.02 -8.84 17.82
N LEU A 49 -3.62 -7.95 17.00
CA LEU A 49 -4.68 -7.04 17.46
C LEU A 49 -6.10 -7.57 17.21
N LYS A 50 -6.25 -8.67 16.47
CA LYS A 50 -7.55 -9.27 16.13
C LYS A 50 -8.40 -9.55 17.37
N LYS A 51 -7.82 -10.14 18.42
CA LYS A 51 -8.51 -10.46 19.68
C LYS A 51 -9.02 -9.24 20.43
N HIS A 52 -8.46 -8.06 20.15
CA HIS A 52 -8.86 -6.79 20.73
C HIS A 52 -9.85 -6.01 19.85
N ARG A 53 -10.35 -6.59 18.76
CA ARG A 53 -11.24 -5.94 17.77
C ARG A 53 -10.63 -4.68 17.13
N VAL A 54 -9.31 -4.56 17.14
CA VAL A 54 -8.58 -3.50 16.43
C VAL A 54 -8.20 -4.01 15.05
N SER A 55 -8.61 -3.29 14.02
CA SER A 55 -8.27 -3.61 12.63
C SER A 55 -7.06 -2.80 12.16
N VAL A 56 -6.22 -3.43 11.34
CA VAL A 56 -5.08 -2.78 10.70
C VAL A 56 -5.21 -2.95 9.19
N THR A 57 -5.18 -1.85 8.46
CA THR A 57 -5.27 -1.82 7.01
C THR A 57 -3.94 -1.37 6.42
N ALA A 58 -3.26 -2.26 5.70
CA ALA A 58 -2.13 -1.87 4.85
C ALA A 58 -2.68 -1.30 3.54
N VAL A 59 -2.49 -0.03 3.32
CA VAL A 59 -2.91 0.69 2.12
C VAL A 59 -1.77 0.69 1.12
N CYS A 60 -1.98 0.11 -0.06
CA CYS A 60 -0.97 0.00 -1.11
C CYS A 60 -1.47 0.75 -2.36
N PRO A 61 -1.31 2.08 -2.41
CA PRO A 61 -1.70 2.85 -3.57
C PRO A 61 -0.75 2.62 -4.76
N GLY A 62 -1.28 2.81 -5.96
CA GLY A 62 -0.49 3.12 -7.14
C GLY A 62 -0.07 4.60 -7.14
N PHE A 63 -0.12 5.24 -8.31
CA PHE A 63 0.26 6.64 -8.43
C PHE A 63 -0.88 7.56 -7.98
N ILE A 64 -0.57 8.45 -7.02
CA ILE A 64 -1.47 9.50 -6.53
C ILE A 64 -0.81 10.83 -6.83
N LYS A 65 -1.58 11.78 -7.36
CA LYS A 65 -1.12 13.13 -7.63
C LYS A 65 -0.75 13.82 -6.31
N SER A 66 0.50 14.23 -6.17
CA SER A 66 1.05 14.89 -4.99
C SER A 66 2.36 15.59 -5.36
N GLU A 67 2.88 16.45 -4.50
CA GLU A 67 4.19 17.06 -4.68
C GLU A 67 5.30 16.04 -4.99
N MET A 68 5.24 14.86 -4.38
CA MET A 68 6.17 13.77 -4.64
C MET A 68 6.08 13.23 -6.08
N THR A 69 4.88 13.23 -6.68
CA THR A 69 4.67 12.74 -8.05
C THR A 69 4.78 13.83 -9.10
N ASP A 70 4.63 15.08 -8.72
CA ASP A 70 4.74 16.22 -9.64
C ASP A 70 6.17 16.44 -10.17
N SER A 71 7.19 15.97 -9.43
CA SER A 71 8.60 15.97 -9.84
C SER A 71 9.00 14.77 -10.71
N ASN A 72 8.12 13.79 -10.91
CA ASN A 72 8.43 12.59 -11.69
C ASN A 72 8.30 12.84 -13.19
N ASN A 73 9.35 12.51 -13.94
CA ASN A 73 9.42 12.66 -15.41
C ASN A 73 9.11 11.36 -16.17
N PHE A 74 8.48 10.38 -15.53
CA PHE A 74 8.13 9.11 -16.16
C PHE A 74 6.61 8.90 -16.20
N TYR A 75 6.17 8.03 -17.12
CA TYR A 75 4.75 7.72 -17.27
C TYR A 75 4.19 7.03 -16.01
N MET A 76 3.14 7.61 -15.46
CA MET A 76 2.43 7.11 -14.27
C MET A 76 1.02 6.62 -14.66
N PRO A 77 0.88 5.32 -14.96
CA PRO A 77 -0.41 4.78 -15.38
C PRO A 77 -1.43 4.87 -14.24
N PHE A 78 -2.66 5.22 -14.59
CA PHE A 78 -3.79 5.32 -13.66
C PHE A 78 -3.56 6.32 -12.51
N LEU A 79 -2.86 7.42 -12.79
CA LEU A 79 -2.68 8.51 -11.82
C LEU A 79 -4.03 8.98 -11.27
N MET A 80 -4.14 9.03 -9.96
CA MET A 80 -5.38 9.35 -9.26
C MET A 80 -5.25 10.67 -8.48
N ASN A 81 -6.32 11.46 -8.49
CA ASN A 81 -6.39 12.66 -7.67
C ASN A 81 -6.42 12.32 -6.18
N THR A 82 -5.80 13.18 -5.37
CA THR A 82 -5.63 12.99 -3.92
C THR A 82 -6.96 12.81 -3.20
N ASP A 83 -7.97 13.62 -3.49
CA ASP A 83 -9.28 13.54 -2.83
C ASP A 83 -10.00 12.20 -3.10
N VAL A 84 -9.91 11.72 -4.35
CA VAL A 84 -10.48 10.43 -4.73
C VAL A 84 -9.75 9.29 -4.01
N ALA A 85 -8.42 9.39 -3.92
CA ALA A 85 -7.60 8.41 -3.21
C ALA A 85 -7.94 8.39 -1.71
N ALA A 86 -8.02 9.56 -1.07
CA ALA A 86 -8.38 9.69 0.35
C ALA A 86 -9.74 9.05 0.66
N ASN A 87 -10.77 9.34 -0.12
CA ASN A 87 -12.10 8.74 0.03
C ASN A 87 -12.08 7.22 -0.11
N LYS A 88 -11.28 6.68 -1.03
CA LYS A 88 -11.12 5.22 -1.20
C LYS A 88 -10.42 4.59 0.01
N ILE A 89 -9.42 5.25 0.57
CA ILE A 89 -8.71 4.80 1.77
C ILE A 89 -9.66 4.76 2.96
N ILE A 90 -10.41 5.83 3.22
CA ILE A 90 -11.38 5.91 4.31
C ILE A 90 -12.38 4.76 4.23
N ARG A 91 -12.99 4.54 3.07
CA ARG A 91 -13.94 3.43 2.85
C ARG A 91 -13.30 2.05 3.07
N ALA A 92 -12.03 1.87 2.69
CA ALA A 92 -11.33 0.61 2.91
C ALA A 92 -11.04 0.34 4.39
N VAL A 93 -10.66 1.38 5.13
CA VAL A 93 -10.44 1.34 6.59
C VAL A 93 -11.75 1.08 7.32
N ASP A 94 -12.84 1.73 6.93
CA ASP A 94 -14.17 1.52 7.51
C ASP A 94 -14.67 0.09 7.33
N ARG A 95 -14.38 -0.50 6.17
CA ARG A 95 -14.67 -1.91 5.89
C ARG A 95 -13.65 -2.89 6.50
N ARG A 96 -12.72 -2.42 7.30
CA ARG A 96 -11.68 -3.22 7.98
C ARG A 96 -10.89 -4.14 7.03
N LYS A 97 -10.59 -3.65 5.81
CA LYS A 97 -9.78 -4.43 4.86
C LYS A 97 -8.37 -4.62 5.39
N LYS A 98 -7.84 -5.83 5.29
CA LYS A 98 -6.46 -6.13 5.72
C LYS A 98 -5.42 -5.49 4.81
N VAL A 99 -5.61 -5.65 3.50
CA VAL A 99 -4.77 -5.03 2.47
C VAL A 99 -5.68 -4.37 1.45
N TYR A 100 -5.40 -3.12 1.13
CA TYR A 100 -6.15 -2.38 0.13
C TYR A 100 -5.22 -1.85 -0.95
N ILE A 101 -5.34 -2.41 -2.15
CA ILE A 101 -4.57 -2.04 -3.34
C ILE A 101 -5.51 -1.30 -4.29
N PHE A 102 -5.11 -0.13 -4.74
CA PHE A 102 -5.88 0.67 -5.68
C PHE A 102 -4.97 1.55 -6.57
N PRO A 103 -5.46 1.96 -7.75
CA PRO A 103 -6.72 1.57 -8.36
C PRO A 103 -6.79 0.07 -8.67
N TRP A 104 -8.00 -0.43 -8.96
CA TRP A 104 -8.21 -1.88 -9.15
C TRP A 104 -7.38 -2.47 -10.30
N GLN A 105 -7.08 -1.65 -11.33
CA GLN A 105 -6.21 -2.03 -12.43
C GLN A 105 -4.80 -2.40 -11.93
N MET A 106 -4.25 -1.64 -10.99
CA MET A 106 -2.97 -1.94 -10.38
C MET A 106 -2.99 -3.27 -9.62
N ARG A 107 -4.10 -3.57 -8.94
CA ARG A 107 -4.27 -4.85 -8.26
C ARG A 107 -4.26 -6.03 -9.22
N LEU A 108 -4.92 -5.90 -10.37
CA LEU A 108 -5.09 -7.02 -11.32
C LEU A 108 -3.92 -7.14 -12.29
N LEU A 109 -3.28 -6.05 -12.66
CA LEU A 109 -2.22 -6.02 -13.67
C LEU A 109 -0.83 -5.90 -13.03
N ALA A 110 -0.61 -4.86 -12.22
CA ALA A 110 0.71 -4.57 -11.70
C ALA A 110 1.17 -5.59 -10.65
N ILE A 111 0.31 -6.02 -9.73
CA ILE A 111 0.71 -6.94 -8.66
C ILE A 111 1.16 -8.31 -9.18
N PRO A 112 0.46 -8.97 -10.11
CA PRO A 112 0.96 -10.21 -10.69
C PRO A 112 2.30 -10.03 -11.40
N ILE A 113 2.47 -8.94 -12.16
CA ILE A 113 3.74 -8.62 -12.82
C ILE A 113 4.85 -8.43 -11.78
N LEU A 114 4.62 -7.61 -10.76
CA LEU A 114 5.60 -7.37 -9.70
C LEU A 114 5.99 -8.66 -8.97
N LYS A 115 5.07 -9.59 -8.77
CA LYS A 115 5.34 -10.84 -8.02
C LYS A 115 6.02 -11.91 -8.86
N TYR A 116 5.66 -12.04 -10.11
CA TYR A 116 5.96 -13.24 -10.90
C TYR A 116 6.75 -12.97 -12.18
N ALA A 117 6.83 -11.72 -12.66
CA ALA A 117 7.60 -11.41 -13.84
C ALA A 117 9.11 -11.63 -13.61
N PRO A 118 9.84 -12.18 -14.57
CA PRO A 118 11.30 -12.28 -14.48
C PRO A 118 11.97 -10.90 -14.49
N ASP A 119 13.19 -10.83 -13.99
CA ASP A 119 13.90 -9.55 -13.77
C ASP A 119 14.09 -8.75 -15.08
N TRP A 120 14.26 -9.41 -16.21
CA TRP A 120 14.41 -8.71 -17.49
C TRP A 120 13.15 -7.90 -17.89
N ILE A 121 11.95 -8.34 -17.47
CA ILE A 121 10.71 -7.57 -17.66
C ILE A 121 10.71 -6.37 -16.73
N ILE A 122 11.04 -6.57 -15.46
CA ILE A 122 11.03 -5.49 -14.46
C ILE A 122 12.05 -4.40 -14.84
N ASN A 123 13.23 -4.80 -15.31
CA ASN A 123 14.27 -3.87 -15.74
C ASN A 123 13.85 -2.98 -16.94
N LYS A 124 12.90 -3.43 -17.76
CA LYS A 124 12.33 -2.60 -18.83
C LYS A 124 11.37 -1.52 -18.34
N PHE A 125 10.77 -1.72 -17.18
CA PHE A 125 9.82 -0.76 -16.58
C PHE A 125 10.47 0.15 -15.53
N SER A 126 11.72 -0.10 -15.16
CA SER A 126 12.49 0.78 -14.28
C SER A 126 13.28 1.76 -15.12
N LEU A 127 12.69 2.88 -15.35
CA LEU A 127 13.35 4.07 -15.93
C LEU A 127 14.04 4.86 -14.84
#